data_e0c5067b6f5593a19713b07daabc4673
#
_entry.id   e0c5067b6f5593a19713b07daabc4673
#
_cell.length_a   1.000
_cell.length_b   1.000
_cell.length_c   1.000
_cell.angle_alpha   90.00
_cell.angle_beta   90.00
_cell.angle_gamma   90.00
#
_symmetry.space_group_name_H-M   'P 1'
#
loop_
_entity.id
_entity.type
_entity.pdbx_description
1 polymer ?
#
loop_
_entity_poly.entity_id
_entity_poly.type
_entity_poly.pdbx_seq_one_letter_code
_entity_poly.pdbx_strand_id
1 'polypeptide(L)'
;MLLNFIMTTPFRLRFSLFLLALLPLLAHAQQPRKLIINEDCSGPGGSNMQTVALLVQSPQVEVLGITVVSGDQWRDEEVAHTLRLLEILGRTDIPVFRGAAFPLVRTREEAQLWQERYGKVAYAGAWDDRWWHEPFTVPPLPEGAPKTQPAAEDAVHFLIRTVRAHPHEVAIYEGGPMTNLALAISLDPEFPTLARELVFMGGSLNPQTDYAEFANNPRHEFNFWFDPEAADIVLRAPWPKIVCTPTDISIKARLRPPMVKRIEAAGTPLARYVAQFYQEGQGADYMWDELAAAAWIDPSIITRRETRYMRVDLDHGAGYGNTLTWTEGDKPRIQARPVEIQLDLDTAKFYGMFESLMIARSSAASRPAARSAAEK
;
A
#
# COMPACT_ATOMS: atom_id res chain seq x y z
N MET A 1 -33.09 68.82 -69.38
CA MET A 1 -34.43 68.49 -68.94
C MET A 1 -34.45 67.03 -68.52
N LEU A 2 -34.18 66.72 -67.29
CA LEU A 2 -34.49 65.44 -66.62
C LEU A 2 -34.01 65.54 -65.15
N LEU A 3 -34.96 65.54 -64.26
CA LEU A 3 -34.75 65.57 -62.80
C LEU A 3 -34.28 64.22 -62.30
N ASN A 4 -33.20 64.21 -61.56
CA ASN A 4 -32.70 63.07 -60.80
C ASN A 4 -33.32 63.07 -59.39
N PHE A 5 -34.07 61.99 -59.05
CA PHE A 5 -34.57 61.73 -57.73
C PHE A 5 -33.53 60.84 -57.03
N ILE A 6 -32.91 61.32 -55.94
CA ILE A 6 -32.00 60.56 -55.10
C ILE A 6 -32.87 59.97 -53.95
N MET A 7 -33.02 58.66 -53.92
CA MET A 7 -33.57 57.95 -52.78
C MET A 7 -32.43 57.54 -51.79
N THR A 8 -32.50 58.09 -50.60
CA THR A 8 -31.64 57.71 -49.46
C THR A 8 -32.29 56.56 -48.71
N THR A 9 -31.58 55.42 -48.67
CA THR A 9 -31.97 54.25 -47.83
C THR A 9 -31.24 54.32 -46.48
N PRO A 10 -31.93 54.14 -45.35
CA PRO A 10 -31.26 54.14 -44.05
C PRO A 10 -30.57 52.80 -43.78
N PHE A 11 -29.30 52.86 -43.42
CA PHE A 11 -28.44 51.75 -42.98
C PHE A 11 -28.91 51.27 -41.61
N ARG A 12 -29.57 50.10 -41.54
CA ARG A 12 -29.92 49.47 -40.29
C ARG A 12 -28.71 48.66 -39.79
N LEU A 13 -28.05 49.17 -38.76
CA LEU A 13 -27.02 48.50 -38.01
C LEU A 13 -27.63 47.37 -37.20
N ARG A 14 -27.44 46.11 -37.61
CA ARG A 14 -27.82 44.92 -36.83
C ARG A 14 -26.71 44.61 -35.83
N PHE A 15 -26.91 44.97 -34.57
CA PHE A 15 -26.14 44.48 -33.45
C PHE A 15 -26.51 43.01 -33.24
N SER A 16 -25.61 42.09 -33.68
CA SER A 16 -25.66 40.68 -33.27
C SER A 16 -25.04 40.57 -31.89
N LEU A 17 -25.87 40.43 -30.87
CA LEU A 17 -25.41 40.00 -29.53
C LEU A 17 -24.86 38.55 -29.64
N PHE A 18 -23.54 38.40 -29.66
CA PHE A 18 -22.91 37.12 -29.37
C PHE A 18 -23.03 36.86 -27.86
N LEU A 19 -24.04 36.09 -27.46
CA LEU A 19 -24.12 35.53 -26.12
C LEU A 19 -23.04 34.44 -26.02
N LEU A 20 -21.85 34.78 -25.53
CA LEU A 20 -20.85 33.82 -25.14
C LEU A 20 -21.42 33.05 -23.91
N ALA A 21 -21.94 31.86 -24.14
CA ALA A 21 -22.28 30.93 -23.07
C ALA A 21 -20.97 30.49 -22.39
N LEU A 22 -20.61 31.13 -21.27
CA LEU A 22 -19.65 30.60 -20.32
C LEU A 22 -20.24 29.31 -19.73
N LEU A 23 -19.98 28.17 -20.36
CA LEU A 23 -20.12 26.88 -19.72
C LEU A 23 -19.10 26.85 -18.57
N PRO A 24 -19.54 26.74 -17.31
CA PRO A 24 -18.60 26.47 -16.24
C PRO A 24 -17.96 25.13 -16.56
N LEU A 25 -16.63 25.13 -16.79
CA LEU A 25 -15.82 23.92 -16.66
C LEU A 25 -15.98 23.47 -15.20
N LEU A 26 -16.99 22.68 -14.93
CA LEU A 26 -17.04 21.85 -13.74
C LEU A 26 -15.85 20.91 -13.87
N ALA A 27 -14.73 21.29 -13.25
CA ALA A 27 -13.68 20.36 -12.98
C ALA A 27 -14.36 19.20 -12.23
N HIS A 28 -14.62 18.09 -12.92
CA HIS A 28 -15.05 16.86 -12.27
C HIS A 28 -13.94 16.47 -11.31
N ALA A 29 -14.11 16.79 -10.04
CA ALA A 29 -13.23 16.26 -9.02
C ALA A 29 -13.28 14.74 -9.20
N GLN A 30 -12.16 14.16 -9.58
CA GLN A 30 -12.05 12.72 -9.78
C GLN A 30 -12.48 12.05 -8.48
N GLN A 31 -13.44 11.13 -8.55
CA GLN A 31 -13.92 10.40 -7.37
C GLN A 31 -12.73 9.67 -6.72
N PRO A 32 -12.62 9.69 -5.39
CA PRO A 32 -11.57 8.95 -4.71
C PRO A 32 -11.60 7.47 -5.11
N ARG A 33 -10.42 6.90 -5.30
CA ARG A 33 -10.28 5.48 -5.66
C ARG A 33 -10.48 4.61 -4.44
N LYS A 34 -11.31 3.58 -4.57
CA LYS A 34 -11.58 2.62 -3.49
C LYS A 34 -10.36 1.73 -3.26
N LEU A 35 -9.98 1.59 -2.00
CA LEU A 35 -8.81 0.84 -1.57
C LEU A 35 -9.12 0.00 -0.33
N ILE A 36 -8.67 -1.25 -0.33
CA ILE A 36 -8.44 -2.02 0.89
C ILE A 36 -6.93 -2.05 1.13
N ILE A 37 -6.53 -1.77 2.37
CA ILE A 37 -5.14 -1.87 2.81
C ILE A 37 -4.98 -3.21 3.53
N ASN A 38 -4.06 -4.06 3.10
CA ASN A 38 -3.58 -5.23 3.84
C ASN A 38 -2.14 -4.98 4.27
N GLU A 39 -1.86 -5.07 5.57
CA GLU A 39 -0.58 -4.65 6.15
C GLU A 39 -0.22 -5.48 7.39
N ASP A 40 1.07 -5.51 7.71
CA ASP A 40 1.66 -6.02 8.94
C ASP A 40 2.23 -4.87 9.78
N CYS A 41 1.35 -4.13 10.41
CA CYS A 41 1.57 -2.83 11.05
C CYS A 41 2.40 -2.92 12.34
N SER A 42 3.70 -3.08 12.26
CA SER A 42 4.62 -3.37 13.38
C SER A 42 4.71 -2.31 14.48
N GLY A 43 4.03 -1.19 14.36
CA GLY A 43 4.01 -0.15 15.37
C GLY A 43 4.72 1.14 14.94
N PRO A 44 4.82 2.11 15.86
CA PRO A 44 5.21 3.46 15.51
C PRO A 44 6.66 3.53 15.01
N GLY A 45 6.88 4.31 13.97
CA GLY A 45 8.17 4.49 13.31
C GLY A 45 8.42 3.50 12.16
N GLY A 46 7.56 2.49 11.98
CA GLY A 46 7.64 1.55 10.85
C GLY A 46 7.11 2.12 9.54
N SER A 47 7.62 1.59 8.43
CA SER A 47 7.23 1.94 7.06
C SER A 47 5.73 1.72 6.83
N ASN A 48 5.21 0.57 7.23
CA ASN A 48 3.81 0.21 7.17
C ASN A 48 2.88 1.19 7.88
N MET A 49 3.22 1.68 9.09
CA MET A 49 2.42 2.68 9.80
C MET A 49 2.37 4.02 9.06
N GLN A 50 3.51 4.44 8.50
CA GLN A 50 3.59 5.67 7.70
C GLN A 50 2.82 5.52 6.38
N THR A 51 2.80 4.33 5.82
CA THR A 51 2.02 3.98 4.63
C THR A 51 0.52 4.04 4.87
N VAL A 52 0.05 3.45 5.96
CA VAL A 52 -1.37 3.58 6.36
C VAL A 52 -1.73 5.06 6.52
N ALA A 53 -0.89 5.85 7.21
CA ALA A 53 -1.12 7.28 7.36
C ALA A 53 -1.17 8.01 6.01
N LEU A 54 -0.25 7.72 5.09
CA LEU A 54 -0.17 8.32 3.75
C LEU A 54 -1.45 8.04 2.94
N LEU A 55 -1.89 6.79 2.91
CA LEU A 55 -3.10 6.37 2.18
C LEU A 55 -4.37 6.99 2.78
N VAL A 56 -4.49 6.99 4.11
CA VAL A 56 -5.64 7.56 4.84
C VAL A 56 -5.73 9.09 4.71
N GLN A 57 -4.60 9.78 4.65
CA GLN A 57 -4.53 11.24 4.51
C GLN A 57 -4.75 11.72 3.07
N SER A 58 -4.57 10.85 2.07
CA SER A 58 -4.73 11.22 0.67
C SER A 58 -6.19 11.52 0.31
N PRO A 59 -6.50 12.71 -0.24
CA PRO A 59 -7.86 13.02 -0.69
C PRO A 59 -8.28 12.23 -1.93
N GLN A 60 -7.35 11.56 -2.60
CA GLN A 60 -7.60 10.76 -3.80
C GLN A 60 -7.96 9.31 -3.47
N VAL A 61 -7.96 8.93 -2.18
CA VAL A 61 -8.15 7.56 -1.71
C VAL A 61 -9.37 7.46 -0.81
N GLU A 62 -10.22 6.48 -1.08
CA GLU A 62 -11.29 6.02 -0.21
C GLU A 62 -10.89 4.69 0.40
N VAL A 63 -10.39 4.71 1.64
CA VAL A 63 -10.03 3.49 2.36
C VAL A 63 -11.31 2.83 2.87
N LEU A 64 -11.64 1.65 2.36
CA LEU A 64 -12.84 0.88 2.73
C LEU A 64 -12.64 0.09 4.02
N GLY A 65 -11.40 -0.25 4.36
CA GLY A 65 -11.01 -0.95 5.55
C GLY A 65 -9.53 -1.34 5.51
N ILE A 66 -9.00 -1.71 6.68
CA ILE A 66 -7.64 -2.17 6.86
C ILE A 66 -7.69 -3.60 7.38
N THR A 67 -7.07 -4.53 6.66
CA THR A 67 -6.90 -5.92 7.06
C THR A 67 -5.48 -6.12 7.55
N VAL A 68 -5.32 -6.71 8.73
CA VAL A 68 -4.02 -6.86 9.38
C VAL A 68 -3.63 -8.33 9.42
N VAL A 69 -2.39 -8.62 9.05
CA VAL A 69 -1.78 -9.96 9.03
C VAL A 69 -0.55 -9.96 9.93
N SER A 70 -0.16 -11.09 10.50
CA SER A 70 1.15 -11.18 11.16
C SER A 70 2.28 -11.15 10.14
N GLY A 71 3.33 -10.43 10.46
CA GLY A 71 4.53 -10.32 9.67
C GLY A 71 5.65 -9.68 10.51
N ASP A 72 5.75 -8.38 10.47
CA ASP A 72 6.71 -7.59 11.25
C ASP A 72 6.55 -7.82 12.76
N GLN A 73 5.28 -7.95 13.20
CA GLN A 73 4.90 -8.36 14.55
C GLN A 73 3.74 -9.36 14.49
N TRP A 74 3.18 -9.70 15.65
CA TRP A 74 2.01 -10.56 15.71
C TRP A 74 0.73 -9.77 15.45
N ARG A 75 -0.20 -10.34 14.69
CA ARG A 75 -1.46 -9.74 14.25
C ARG A 75 -2.21 -8.94 15.32
N ASP A 76 -2.34 -9.45 16.56
CA ASP A 76 -3.15 -8.76 17.58
C ASP A 76 -2.47 -7.49 18.10
N GLU A 77 -1.14 -7.47 18.18
CA GLU A 77 -0.35 -6.27 18.45
C GLU A 77 -0.48 -5.28 17.31
N GLU A 78 -0.32 -5.73 16.07
CA GLU A 78 -0.42 -4.88 14.87
C GLU A 78 -1.81 -4.27 14.68
N VAL A 79 -2.88 -5.03 15.01
CA VAL A 79 -4.25 -4.51 15.06
C VAL A 79 -4.34 -3.38 16.09
N ALA A 80 -3.72 -3.53 17.26
CA ALA A 80 -3.77 -2.49 18.28
C ALA A 80 -3.00 -1.23 17.86
N HIS A 81 -1.84 -1.36 17.21
CA HIS A 81 -1.10 -0.24 16.62
C HIS A 81 -1.92 0.46 15.53
N THR A 82 -2.54 -0.29 14.63
CA THR A 82 -3.38 0.26 13.55
C THR A 82 -4.56 1.06 14.10
N LEU A 83 -5.29 0.50 15.07
CA LEU A 83 -6.39 1.20 15.73
C LEU A 83 -5.91 2.49 16.40
N ARG A 84 -4.77 2.43 17.09
CA ARG A 84 -4.20 3.61 17.75
C ARG A 84 -3.77 4.68 16.75
N LEU A 85 -3.18 4.31 15.62
CA LEU A 85 -2.85 5.26 14.55
C LEU A 85 -4.12 5.94 14.01
N LEU A 86 -5.19 5.19 13.76
CA LEU A 86 -6.45 5.76 13.28
C LEU A 86 -7.07 6.73 14.29
N GLU A 87 -6.93 6.48 15.61
CA GLU A 87 -7.33 7.43 16.65
C GLU A 87 -6.51 8.73 16.59
N ILE A 88 -5.18 8.62 16.40
CA ILE A 88 -4.28 9.77 16.25
C ILE A 88 -4.64 10.59 15.01
N LEU A 89 -5.04 9.92 13.93
CA LEU A 89 -5.49 10.55 12.69
C LEU A 89 -6.93 11.11 12.77
N GLY A 90 -7.70 10.76 13.82
CA GLY A 90 -9.13 11.08 13.91
C GLY A 90 -9.98 10.36 12.85
N ARG A 91 -9.53 9.16 12.41
CA ARG A 91 -10.17 8.35 11.35
C ARG A 91 -10.69 7.00 11.88
N THR A 92 -11.35 7.05 13.03
CA THR A 92 -12.00 5.89 13.64
C THR A 92 -13.24 5.38 12.87
N ASP A 93 -13.59 6.05 11.79
CA ASP A 93 -14.59 5.64 10.79
C ASP A 93 -14.10 4.48 9.90
N ILE A 94 -12.79 4.27 9.79
CA ILE A 94 -12.19 3.20 8.99
C ILE A 94 -12.14 1.91 9.84
N PRO A 95 -12.81 0.84 9.42
CA PRO A 95 -12.78 -0.42 10.17
C PRO A 95 -11.44 -1.15 10.00
N VAL A 96 -11.01 -1.81 11.07
CA VAL A 96 -9.81 -2.66 11.10
C VAL A 96 -10.23 -4.10 11.35
N PHE A 97 -9.72 -5.02 10.54
CA PHE A 97 -10.11 -6.43 10.54
C PHE A 97 -8.92 -7.32 10.89
N ARG A 98 -9.13 -8.26 11.83
CA ARG A 98 -8.13 -9.29 12.16
C ARG A 98 -8.02 -10.28 11.01
N GLY A 99 -6.81 -10.51 10.53
CA GLY A 99 -6.47 -11.50 9.52
C GLY A 99 -5.79 -12.75 10.11
N ALA A 100 -4.92 -13.36 9.32
CA ALA A 100 -4.15 -14.52 9.70
C ALA A 100 -3.16 -14.19 10.83
N ALA A 101 -3.12 -15.07 11.83
CA ALA A 101 -2.16 -14.97 12.94
C ALA A 101 -0.84 -15.70 12.62
N PHE A 102 -0.86 -16.60 11.64
CA PHE A 102 0.29 -17.42 11.24
C PHE A 102 0.34 -17.53 9.73
N PRO A 103 1.54 -17.68 9.13
CA PRO A 103 1.67 -18.03 7.73
C PRO A 103 1.06 -19.41 7.44
N LEU A 104 0.84 -19.73 6.15
CA LEU A 104 0.15 -20.94 5.74
C LEU A 104 0.89 -22.23 6.13
N VAL A 105 2.20 -22.23 6.02
CA VAL A 105 3.02 -23.44 6.22
C VAL A 105 4.18 -23.20 7.17
N ARG A 106 5.00 -22.18 6.92
CA ARG A 106 6.23 -21.93 7.67
C ARG A 106 5.95 -21.66 9.15
N THR A 107 6.75 -22.28 10.04
CA THR A 107 6.73 -22.04 11.48
C THR A 107 8.02 -21.36 11.93
N ARG A 108 8.01 -20.80 13.15
CA ARG A 108 9.21 -20.21 13.75
C ARG A 108 10.32 -21.23 13.88
N GLU A 109 10.01 -22.45 14.30
CA GLU A 109 10.96 -23.54 14.46
C GLU A 109 11.60 -23.94 13.12
N GLU A 110 10.80 -24.03 12.06
CA GLU A 110 11.32 -24.29 10.71
C GLU A 110 12.19 -23.14 10.21
N ALA A 111 11.81 -21.89 10.47
CA ALA A 111 12.60 -20.73 10.13
C ALA A 111 13.94 -20.71 10.88
N GLN A 112 13.97 -21.10 12.16
CA GLN A 112 15.21 -21.24 12.94
C GLN A 112 16.10 -22.35 12.40
N LEU A 113 15.56 -23.54 12.12
CA LEU A 113 16.31 -24.66 11.52
C LEU A 113 16.86 -24.29 10.13
N TRP A 114 16.10 -23.54 9.33
CA TRP A 114 16.55 -23.03 8.04
C TRP A 114 17.75 -22.09 8.21
N GLN A 115 17.68 -21.16 9.18
CA GLN A 115 18.77 -20.23 9.48
C GLN A 115 20.02 -20.94 10.03
N GLU A 116 19.87 -21.96 10.84
CA GLU A 116 20.99 -22.79 11.30
C GLU A 116 21.72 -23.47 10.14
N ARG A 117 20.99 -23.90 9.13
CA ARG A 117 21.50 -24.64 7.99
C ARG A 117 22.09 -23.75 6.90
N TYR A 118 21.44 -22.62 6.62
CA TYR A 118 21.73 -21.81 5.42
C TYR A 118 22.25 -20.39 5.74
N GLY A 119 22.22 -19.98 6.99
CA GLY A 119 22.66 -18.67 7.44
C GLY A 119 21.52 -17.82 7.98
N LYS A 120 21.88 -16.90 8.89
CA LYS A 120 20.92 -16.01 9.53
C LYS A 120 20.38 -14.98 8.54
N VAL A 121 19.08 -14.72 8.62
CA VAL A 121 18.48 -13.54 8.01
C VAL A 121 18.74 -12.31 8.89
N ALA A 122 18.82 -11.15 8.29
CA ALA A 122 19.03 -9.89 9.01
C ALA A 122 17.78 -9.42 9.75
N TYR A 123 16.62 -9.78 9.23
CA TYR A 123 15.30 -9.43 9.75
C TYR A 123 14.37 -10.66 9.70
N ALA A 124 13.70 -10.95 10.81
CA ALA A 124 12.82 -12.11 10.95
C ALA A 124 11.40 -11.74 11.45
N GLY A 125 11.07 -10.46 11.51
CA GLY A 125 9.75 -9.99 11.93
C GLY A 125 9.34 -10.52 13.31
N ALA A 126 8.12 -10.97 13.45
CA ALA A 126 7.54 -11.53 14.68
C ALA A 126 8.33 -12.71 15.25
N TRP A 127 9.20 -13.36 14.45
CA TRP A 127 10.03 -14.49 14.91
C TRP A 127 11.40 -14.08 15.41
N ASP A 128 11.75 -12.81 15.37
CA ASP A 128 13.04 -12.31 15.81
C ASP A 128 13.18 -12.41 17.33
N ASP A 129 14.21 -13.10 17.81
CA ASP A 129 14.47 -13.32 19.24
C ASP A 129 14.65 -12.01 20.03
N ARG A 130 14.97 -10.89 19.35
CA ARG A 130 15.21 -9.59 20.00
C ARG A 130 13.94 -8.98 20.62
N TRP A 131 12.75 -9.31 20.08
CA TRP A 131 11.46 -8.79 20.56
C TRP A 131 10.34 -9.83 20.53
N TRP A 132 10.70 -11.11 20.41
CA TRP A 132 9.70 -12.18 20.38
C TRP A 132 8.84 -12.23 21.63
N HIS A 133 7.55 -12.44 21.46
CA HIS A 133 6.57 -12.73 22.51
C HIS A 133 5.50 -13.69 21.98
N GLU A 134 4.65 -14.18 22.84
CA GLU A 134 3.56 -15.10 22.46
C GLU A 134 2.57 -14.43 21.48
N PRO A 135 2.12 -15.14 20.43
CA PRO A 135 1.39 -14.57 19.28
C PRO A 135 0.12 -13.77 19.61
N PHE A 136 -0.57 -14.13 20.68
CA PHE A 136 -1.83 -13.49 21.09
C PHE A 136 -1.67 -12.53 22.28
N THR A 137 -0.44 -12.17 22.60
CA THR A 137 -0.13 -11.15 23.60
C THR A 137 0.02 -9.80 22.91
N VAL A 138 -0.62 -8.78 23.47
CA VAL A 138 -0.40 -7.39 23.05
C VAL A 138 0.46 -6.72 24.13
N PRO A 139 1.71 -6.41 23.83
CA PRO A 139 2.57 -5.71 24.80
C PRO A 139 2.10 -4.26 25.01
N PRO A 140 2.58 -3.56 26.05
CA PRO A 140 2.29 -2.15 26.20
C PRO A 140 2.78 -1.33 25.01
N LEU A 141 1.88 -0.64 24.33
CA LEU A 141 2.21 0.13 23.14
C LEU A 141 2.86 1.47 23.53
N PRO A 142 4.00 1.85 22.92
CA PRO A 142 4.70 3.09 23.27
C PRO A 142 3.88 4.36 22.92
N GLU A 143 2.98 4.32 21.95
CA GLU A 143 2.04 5.38 21.57
C GLU A 143 0.74 5.34 22.38
N GLY A 144 0.60 4.37 23.29
CA GLY A 144 -0.57 4.16 24.11
C GLY A 144 -1.61 3.20 23.50
N ALA A 145 -2.33 2.49 24.35
CA ALA A 145 -3.35 1.53 23.94
C ALA A 145 -4.52 2.20 23.22
N PRO A 146 -5.10 1.56 22.18
CA PRO A 146 -6.30 2.06 21.53
C PRO A 146 -7.53 1.93 22.43
N LYS A 147 -8.50 2.83 22.21
CA LYS A 147 -9.85 2.78 22.82
C LYS A 147 -10.88 2.12 21.89
N THR A 148 -10.63 2.20 20.59
CA THR A 148 -11.45 1.57 19.56
C THR A 148 -11.17 0.07 19.50
N GLN A 149 -12.11 -0.66 18.90
CA GLN A 149 -12.04 -2.13 18.78
C GLN A 149 -12.04 -2.50 17.31
N PRO A 150 -11.38 -3.60 16.92
CA PRO A 150 -11.49 -4.12 15.56
C PRO A 150 -12.91 -4.61 15.27
N ALA A 151 -13.23 -4.70 13.98
CA ALA A 151 -14.48 -5.28 13.51
C ALA A 151 -14.64 -6.74 13.98
N ALA A 152 -15.89 -7.18 14.13
CA ALA A 152 -16.20 -8.56 14.51
C ALA A 152 -15.98 -9.55 13.35
N GLU A 153 -16.11 -9.08 12.09
CA GLU A 153 -15.82 -9.85 10.88
C GLU A 153 -14.30 -10.01 10.74
N ASP A 154 -13.84 -11.13 10.22
CA ASP A 154 -12.42 -11.33 9.92
C ASP A 154 -12.02 -10.71 8.56
N ALA A 155 -10.72 -10.56 8.35
CA ALA A 155 -10.16 -9.93 7.17
C ALA A 155 -10.52 -10.65 5.86
N VAL A 156 -10.56 -11.99 5.87
CA VAL A 156 -10.76 -12.79 4.65
C VAL A 156 -12.18 -12.62 4.12
N HIS A 157 -13.17 -12.73 5.00
CA HIS A 157 -14.58 -12.51 4.62
C HIS A 157 -14.83 -11.04 4.21
N PHE A 158 -14.23 -10.08 4.92
CA PHE A 158 -14.30 -8.67 4.54
C PHE A 158 -13.75 -8.42 3.13
N LEU A 159 -12.56 -8.95 2.81
CA LEU A 159 -11.94 -8.84 1.48
C LEU A 159 -12.88 -9.34 0.39
N ILE A 160 -13.36 -10.58 0.51
CA ILE A 160 -14.25 -11.22 -0.46
C ILE A 160 -15.55 -10.43 -0.61
N ARG A 161 -16.22 -10.13 0.49
CA ARG A 161 -17.50 -9.41 0.50
C ARG A 161 -17.38 -8.04 -0.14
N THR A 162 -16.32 -7.31 0.19
CA THR A 162 -16.15 -5.93 -0.29
C THR A 162 -15.84 -5.88 -1.78
N VAL A 163 -14.96 -6.75 -2.27
CA VAL A 163 -14.66 -6.83 -3.71
C VAL A 163 -15.87 -7.29 -4.50
N ARG A 164 -16.67 -8.24 -3.98
CA ARG A 164 -17.93 -8.66 -4.63
C ARG A 164 -19.00 -7.58 -4.62
N ALA A 165 -19.03 -6.71 -3.62
CA ALA A 165 -19.95 -5.56 -3.57
C ALA A 165 -19.56 -4.44 -4.54
N HIS A 166 -18.29 -4.36 -4.93
CA HIS A 166 -17.73 -3.32 -5.79
C HIS A 166 -16.82 -3.93 -6.87
N PRO A 167 -17.35 -4.78 -7.78
CA PRO A 167 -16.54 -5.50 -8.75
C PRO A 167 -15.81 -4.54 -9.69
N HIS A 168 -14.50 -4.78 -9.85
CA HIS A 168 -13.54 -4.00 -10.66
C HIS A 168 -13.32 -2.54 -10.21
N GLU A 169 -13.80 -2.17 -9.02
CA GLU A 169 -13.60 -0.83 -8.48
C GLU A 169 -12.53 -0.78 -7.38
N VAL A 170 -12.36 -1.86 -6.62
CA VAL A 170 -11.50 -1.91 -5.43
C VAL A 170 -10.09 -2.34 -5.80
N ALA A 171 -9.12 -1.47 -5.55
CA ALA A 171 -7.71 -1.84 -5.53
C ALA A 171 -7.37 -2.49 -4.18
N ILE A 172 -6.45 -3.45 -4.21
CA ILE A 172 -5.87 -4.05 -3.01
C ILE A 172 -4.44 -3.52 -2.91
N TYR A 173 -4.11 -2.84 -1.82
CA TYR A 173 -2.74 -2.55 -1.42
C TYR A 173 -2.27 -3.60 -0.44
N GLU A 174 -1.12 -4.17 -0.68
CA GLU A 174 -0.51 -5.24 0.11
C GLU A 174 0.91 -4.81 0.53
N GLY A 175 1.12 -4.59 1.83
CA GLY A 175 2.41 -4.18 2.37
C GLY A 175 3.08 -5.26 3.22
N GLY A 176 2.35 -6.30 3.63
CA GLY A 176 2.82 -7.39 4.47
C GLY A 176 2.90 -8.75 3.77
N PRO A 177 3.01 -9.85 4.53
CA PRO A 177 2.87 -11.20 4.02
C PRO A 177 1.47 -11.46 3.44
N MET A 178 1.38 -12.10 2.29
CA MET A 178 0.16 -12.24 1.49
C MET A 178 -0.85 -13.27 2.02
N THR A 179 -0.75 -13.70 3.28
CA THR A 179 -1.55 -14.79 3.85
C THR A 179 -3.04 -14.54 3.76
N ASN A 180 -3.50 -13.32 4.09
CA ASN A 180 -4.93 -12.97 3.99
C ASN A 180 -5.46 -13.09 2.57
N LEU A 181 -4.68 -12.63 1.57
CA LEU A 181 -5.07 -12.71 0.16
C LEU A 181 -5.09 -14.15 -0.33
N ALA A 182 -4.12 -14.97 0.07
CA ALA A 182 -4.08 -16.40 -0.29
C ALA A 182 -5.29 -17.17 0.27
N LEU A 183 -5.68 -16.87 1.52
CA LEU A 183 -6.89 -17.43 2.12
C LEU A 183 -8.16 -16.95 1.40
N ALA A 184 -8.25 -15.67 1.04
CA ALA A 184 -9.37 -15.14 0.26
C ALA A 184 -9.50 -15.83 -1.10
N ILE A 185 -8.38 -16.04 -1.82
CA ILE A 185 -8.34 -16.75 -3.10
C ILE A 185 -8.75 -18.22 -2.94
N SER A 186 -8.33 -18.86 -1.84
CA SER A 186 -8.66 -20.26 -1.56
C SER A 186 -10.13 -20.47 -1.26
N LEU A 187 -10.77 -19.51 -0.58
CA LEU A 187 -12.21 -19.53 -0.29
C LEU A 187 -13.06 -19.08 -1.47
N ASP A 188 -12.57 -18.13 -2.25
CA ASP A 188 -13.26 -17.54 -3.39
C ASP A 188 -12.31 -17.35 -4.58
N PRO A 189 -12.20 -18.34 -5.48
CA PRO A 189 -11.30 -18.25 -6.64
C PRO A 189 -11.62 -17.11 -7.62
N GLU A 190 -12.82 -16.52 -7.57
CA GLU A 190 -13.19 -15.37 -8.40
C GLU A 190 -12.69 -14.05 -7.81
N PHE A 191 -12.39 -14.00 -6.49
CA PHE A 191 -11.97 -12.80 -5.76
C PHE A 191 -10.91 -11.98 -6.51
N PRO A 192 -9.79 -12.55 -7.00
CA PRO A 192 -8.78 -11.74 -7.69
C PRO A 192 -9.28 -11.16 -9.01
N THR A 193 -10.17 -11.84 -9.73
CA THR A 193 -10.69 -11.33 -11.01
C THR A 193 -11.67 -10.18 -10.82
N LEU A 194 -12.33 -10.12 -9.68
CA LEU A 194 -13.28 -9.07 -9.33
C LEU A 194 -12.61 -7.83 -8.74
N ALA A 195 -11.39 -7.93 -8.26
CA ALA A 195 -10.61 -6.76 -7.85
C ALA A 195 -10.22 -5.91 -9.07
N ARG A 196 -9.93 -4.63 -8.84
CA ARG A 196 -9.43 -3.73 -9.88
C ARG A 196 -7.96 -4.03 -10.22
N GLU A 197 -7.13 -4.14 -9.20
CA GLU A 197 -5.69 -4.39 -9.30
C GLU A 197 -5.13 -4.81 -7.93
N LEU A 198 -4.00 -5.50 -7.96
CA LEU A 198 -3.15 -5.74 -6.80
C LEU A 198 -1.91 -4.86 -6.92
N VAL A 199 -1.61 -4.08 -5.88
CA VAL A 199 -0.37 -3.30 -5.75
C VAL A 199 0.32 -3.75 -4.47
N PHE A 200 1.59 -4.13 -4.55
CA PHE A 200 2.28 -4.63 -3.37
C PHE A 200 3.73 -4.14 -3.27
N MET A 201 4.18 -3.99 -2.02
CA MET A 201 5.60 -3.96 -1.67
C MET A 201 6.05 -5.39 -1.39
N GLY A 202 7.09 -5.84 -2.07
CA GLY A 202 7.63 -7.18 -1.84
C GLY A 202 8.49 -7.69 -2.98
N GLY A 203 9.18 -8.75 -2.70
CA GLY A 203 10.12 -9.35 -3.63
C GLY A 203 11.42 -8.55 -3.81
N SER A 204 12.44 -9.26 -4.26
CA SER A 204 13.79 -8.72 -4.47
C SER A 204 14.42 -9.35 -5.70
N LEU A 205 14.97 -8.54 -6.60
CA LEU A 205 15.58 -9.05 -7.82
C LEU A 205 17.09 -9.13 -7.69
N ASN A 206 17.74 -8.00 -7.46
CA ASN A 206 19.17 -7.83 -7.24
C ASN A 206 19.47 -6.41 -6.76
N PRO A 207 19.04 -6.00 -5.55
CA PRO A 207 19.28 -4.66 -5.04
C PRO A 207 20.78 -4.42 -4.87
N GLN A 208 21.23 -3.27 -5.38
CA GLN A 208 22.63 -2.89 -5.31
C GLN A 208 22.89 -2.12 -4.01
N THR A 209 23.19 -2.86 -2.95
CA THR A 209 23.34 -2.31 -1.60
C THR A 209 24.33 -3.15 -0.80
N ASP A 210 24.93 -2.54 0.22
CA ASP A 210 25.74 -3.19 1.26
C ASP A 210 24.90 -3.60 2.49
N TYR A 211 23.59 -3.34 2.47
CA TYR A 211 22.70 -3.77 3.55
C TYR A 211 22.67 -5.30 3.63
N ALA A 212 23.01 -5.84 4.83
CA ALA A 212 23.37 -7.25 5.02
C ALA A 212 22.30 -8.23 4.53
N GLU A 213 21.03 -7.89 4.63
CA GLU A 213 19.91 -8.72 4.18
C GLU A 213 20.02 -9.06 2.69
N PHE A 214 20.22 -8.05 1.85
CA PHE A 214 20.24 -8.21 0.39
C PHE A 214 21.66 -8.46 -0.16
N ALA A 215 22.70 -8.02 0.55
CA ALA A 215 24.08 -8.30 0.15
C ALA A 215 24.40 -9.80 0.23
N ASN A 216 23.84 -10.51 1.22
CA ASN A 216 24.06 -11.93 1.42
C ASN A 216 23.13 -12.81 0.58
N ASN A 217 21.88 -12.38 0.41
CA ASN A 217 20.88 -13.06 -0.44
C ASN A 217 20.06 -12.03 -1.21
N PRO A 218 20.50 -11.62 -2.41
CA PRO A 218 19.87 -10.53 -3.15
C PRO A 218 18.45 -10.82 -3.67
N ARG A 219 17.98 -12.07 -3.55
CA ARG A 219 16.60 -12.44 -3.93
C ARG A 219 15.68 -12.66 -2.74
N HIS A 220 16.24 -12.53 -1.53
CA HIS A 220 15.50 -12.58 -0.30
C HIS A 220 14.70 -11.26 -0.12
N GLU A 221 13.48 -11.41 0.36
CA GLU A 221 12.65 -10.28 0.80
C GLU A 221 11.70 -10.80 1.89
N PHE A 222 11.49 -10.01 2.94
CA PHE A 222 10.84 -10.46 4.17
C PHE A 222 9.40 -10.94 3.95
N ASN A 223 8.54 -10.21 3.25
CA ASN A 223 7.13 -10.56 3.05
C ASN A 223 6.98 -11.92 2.34
N PHE A 224 7.81 -12.16 1.31
CA PHE A 224 7.83 -13.45 0.60
C PHE A 224 8.47 -14.55 1.45
N TRP A 225 9.50 -14.21 2.21
CA TRP A 225 10.17 -15.18 3.07
C TRP A 225 9.30 -15.61 4.24
N PHE A 226 8.48 -14.71 4.81
CA PHE A 226 7.63 -15.02 5.96
C PHE A 226 6.52 -16.02 5.58
N ASP A 227 5.86 -15.85 4.43
CA ASP A 227 4.85 -16.79 3.89
C ASP A 227 5.03 -17.03 2.38
N PRO A 228 6.00 -17.90 1.98
CA PRO A 228 6.27 -18.16 0.58
C PRO A 228 5.11 -18.75 -0.19
N GLU A 229 4.35 -19.65 0.45
CA GLU A 229 3.19 -20.31 -0.15
C GLU A 229 2.09 -19.29 -0.45
N ALA A 230 1.81 -18.39 0.47
CA ALA A 230 0.82 -17.34 0.24
C ALA A 230 1.24 -16.42 -0.90
N ALA A 231 2.49 -15.97 -0.92
CA ALA A 231 3.01 -15.12 -2.00
C ALA A 231 2.90 -15.81 -3.37
N ASP A 232 3.23 -17.10 -3.46
CA ASP A 232 3.12 -17.86 -4.71
C ASP A 232 1.66 -18.08 -5.14
N ILE A 233 0.73 -18.35 -4.22
CA ILE A 233 -0.71 -18.46 -4.51
C ILE A 233 -1.22 -17.13 -5.09
N VAL A 234 -0.87 -16.01 -4.47
CA VAL A 234 -1.32 -14.68 -4.87
C VAL A 234 -0.76 -14.29 -6.24
N LEU A 235 0.53 -14.51 -6.47
CA LEU A 235 1.20 -14.18 -7.73
C LEU A 235 0.70 -15.02 -8.93
N ARG A 236 0.17 -16.21 -8.68
CA ARG A 236 -0.44 -17.05 -9.74
C ARG A 236 -1.89 -16.69 -10.04
N ALA A 237 -2.56 -16.01 -9.15
CA ALA A 237 -3.98 -15.72 -9.27
C ALA A 237 -4.29 -14.78 -10.45
N PRO A 238 -5.49 -14.85 -11.02
CA PRO A 238 -5.85 -14.13 -12.24
C PRO A 238 -6.26 -12.67 -11.99
N TRP A 239 -5.40 -11.89 -11.35
CA TRP A 239 -5.62 -10.46 -11.18
C TRP A 239 -5.65 -9.74 -12.52
N PRO A 240 -6.52 -8.73 -12.71
CA PRO A 240 -6.52 -7.88 -13.91
C PRO A 240 -5.19 -7.16 -14.12
N LYS A 241 -4.56 -6.73 -13.03
CA LYS A 241 -3.26 -6.08 -13.02
C LYS A 241 -2.55 -6.37 -11.70
N ILE A 242 -1.22 -6.60 -11.78
CA ILE A 242 -0.33 -6.73 -10.63
C ILE A 242 0.80 -5.71 -10.77
N VAL A 243 1.03 -4.91 -9.72
CA VAL A 243 2.12 -3.94 -9.65
C VAL A 243 2.97 -4.25 -8.43
N CYS A 244 4.26 -4.36 -8.65
CA CYS A 244 5.26 -4.68 -7.63
C CYS A 244 6.23 -3.52 -7.44
N THR A 245 6.42 -3.12 -6.18
CA THR A 245 7.49 -2.22 -5.72
C THR A 245 8.51 -3.09 -4.99
N PRO A 246 9.56 -3.60 -5.66
CA PRO A 246 10.53 -4.48 -5.03
C PRO A 246 11.53 -3.69 -4.16
N THR A 247 12.29 -4.42 -3.34
CA THR A 247 13.38 -3.84 -2.54
C THR A 247 14.40 -3.06 -3.36
N ASP A 248 14.61 -3.45 -4.63
CA ASP A 248 15.54 -2.79 -5.58
C ASP A 248 15.28 -1.29 -5.79
N ILE A 249 14.02 -0.88 -5.73
CA ILE A 249 13.66 0.54 -5.83
C ILE A 249 13.52 1.17 -4.45
N SER A 250 12.97 0.45 -3.47
CA SER A 250 12.70 1.00 -2.13
C SER A 250 13.97 1.40 -1.39
N ILE A 251 15.10 0.69 -1.59
CA ILE A 251 16.39 1.08 -1.01
C ILE A 251 16.90 2.46 -1.48
N LYS A 252 16.31 3.02 -2.55
CA LYS A 252 16.64 4.37 -3.04
C LYS A 252 15.92 5.48 -2.26
N ALA A 253 14.89 5.13 -1.50
CA ALA A 253 14.08 6.05 -0.72
C ALA A 253 14.33 5.86 0.78
N ARG A 254 14.75 6.94 1.46
CA ARG A 254 15.03 6.89 2.90
C ARG A 254 14.46 8.13 3.59
N LEU A 255 13.77 7.90 4.70
CA LEU A 255 13.37 8.98 5.60
C LEU A 255 14.62 9.52 6.32
N ARG A 256 14.88 10.82 6.21
CA ARG A 256 16.10 11.44 6.74
C ARG A 256 15.79 12.49 7.81
N PRO A 257 16.69 12.70 8.79
CA PRO A 257 16.46 13.64 9.88
C PRO A 257 16.05 15.05 9.44
N PRO A 258 16.58 15.65 8.34
CA PRO A 258 16.11 16.97 7.89
C PRO A 258 14.63 16.99 7.48
N MET A 259 14.13 15.89 6.87
CA MET A 259 12.71 15.77 6.51
C MET A 259 11.84 15.58 7.75
N VAL A 260 12.27 14.72 8.67
CA VAL A 260 11.58 14.50 9.96
C VAL A 260 11.39 15.81 10.71
N LYS A 261 12.43 16.65 10.78
CA LYS A 261 12.36 18.00 11.41
C LYS A 261 11.35 18.92 10.72
N ARG A 262 11.27 18.90 9.37
CA ARG A 262 10.26 19.69 8.66
C ARG A 262 8.85 19.19 8.92
N ILE A 263 8.66 17.86 8.95
CA ILE A 263 7.37 17.25 9.30
C ILE A 263 6.98 17.66 10.73
N GLU A 264 7.87 17.50 11.70
CA GLU A 264 7.64 17.85 13.12
C GLU A 264 7.18 19.29 13.30
N ALA A 265 7.80 20.24 12.55
CA ALA A 265 7.48 21.66 12.60
C ALA A 265 6.02 21.99 12.27
N ALA A 266 5.30 21.10 11.56
CA ALA A 266 3.87 21.27 11.30
C ALA A 266 2.99 21.10 12.53
N GLY A 267 3.47 20.43 13.60
CA GLY A 267 2.81 20.31 14.89
C GLY A 267 1.47 19.58 14.87
N THR A 268 1.10 18.88 13.79
CA THR A 268 -0.10 18.04 13.76
C THR A 268 0.08 16.78 14.63
N PRO A 269 -0.99 16.09 15.04
CA PRO A 269 -0.85 14.83 15.76
C PRO A 269 -0.01 13.80 15.00
N LEU A 270 -0.23 13.63 13.69
CA LEU A 270 0.55 12.73 12.85
C LEU A 270 2.01 13.16 12.72
N ALA A 271 2.28 14.46 12.51
CA ALA A 271 3.64 14.99 12.41
C ALA A 271 4.47 14.72 13.68
N ARG A 272 3.84 14.88 14.85
CA ARG A 272 4.48 14.54 16.13
C ARG A 272 4.71 13.04 16.29
N TYR A 273 3.74 12.22 15.86
CA TYR A 273 3.87 10.77 15.87
C TYR A 273 5.06 10.30 15.02
N VAL A 274 5.16 10.77 13.77
CA VAL A 274 6.28 10.43 12.87
C VAL A 274 7.63 10.86 13.48
N ALA A 275 7.72 12.09 14.03
CA ALA A 275 8.97 12.60 14.57
C ALA A 275 9.37 11.89 15.88
N GLN A 276 8.41 11.59 16.75
CA GLN A 276 8.67 10.95 18.06
C GLN A 276 9.23 9.55 17.91
N PHE A 277 8.78 8.80 16.90
CA PHE A 277 9.11 7.39 16.74
C PHE A 277 10.07 7.12 15.57
N TYR A 278 10.59 8.17 14.93
CA TYR A 278 11.58 8.02 13.89
C TYR A 278 12.82 7.26 14.38
N GLN A 279 13.26 6.27 13.59
CA GLN A 279 14.48 5.53 13.82
C GLN A 279 15.42 5.68 12.61
N GLU A 280 16.74 5.72 12.87
CA GLU A 280 17.73 5.87 11.82
C GLU A 280 18.65 4.63 11.79
N GLY A 281 18.93 4.15 10.57
CA GLY A 281 19.87 3.05 10.32
C GLY A 281 19.24 1.67 10.44
N GLN A 282 20.05 0.63 10.20
CA GLN A 282 19.68 -0.79 10.24
C GLN A 282 18.41 -1.15 9.42
N GLY A 283 18.14 -0.40 8.34
CA GLY A 283 16.96 -0.60 7.51
C GLY A 283 15.69 0.14 7.97
N ALA A 284 15.64 0.61 9.22
CA ALA A 284 14.45 1.27 9.78
C ALA A 284 14.08 2.61 9.12
N ASP A 285 15.01 3.22 8.40
CA ASP A 285 14.80 4.48 7.68
C ASP A 285 14.53 4.30 6.19
N TYR A 286 14.52 3.10 5.66
CA TYR A 286 14.05 2.85 4.30
C TYR A 286 12.53 2.99 4.23
N MET A 287 12.04 3.60 3.15
CA MET A 287 10.63 3.86 2.91
C MET A 287 10.08 2.78 1.99
N TRP A 288 9.98 1.55 2.56
CA TRP A 288 9.60 0.34 1.82
C TRP A 288 8.22 0.48 1.21
N ASP A 289 7.22 0.65 2.05
CA ASP A 289 5.81 0.60 1.74
C ASP A 289 5.27 1.95 1.31
N GLU A 290 5.79 3.04 1.87
CA GLU A 290 5.38 4.40 1.51
C GLU A 290 5.63 4.67 0.02
N LEU A 291 6.71 4.11 -0.56
CA LEU A 291 6.99 4.27 -1.97
C LEU A 291 5.93 3.57 -2.84
N ALA A 292 5.55 2.33 -2.48
CA ALA A 292 4.51 1.59 -3.18
C ALA A 292 3.17 2.32 -3.15
N ALA A 293 2.79 2.81 -1.97
CA ALA A 293 1.57 3.57 -1.76
C ALA A 293 1.56 4.91 -2.52
N ALA A 294 2.65 5.67 -2.44
CA ALA A 294 2.78 6.94 -3.16
C ALA A 294 2.75 6.74 -4.68
N ALA A 295 3.43 5.71 -5.19
CA ALA A 295 3.43 5.36 -6.60
C ALA A 295 2.05 4.90 -7.10
N TRP A 296 1.25 4.28 -6.25
CA TRP A 296 -0.14 3.97 -6.58
C TRP A 296 -1.01 5.23 -6.61
N ILE A 297 -0.82 6.18 -5.70
CA ILE A 297 -1.54 7.47 -5.71
C ILE A 297 -1.17 8.27 -6.96
N ASP A 298 0.12 8.45 -7.23
CA ASP A 298 0.64 9.13 -8.42
C ASP A 298 1.64 8.25 -9.18
N PRO A 299 1.19 7.51 -10.21
CA PRO A 299 2.07 6.65 -11.01
C PRO A 299 3.22 7.39 -11.72
N SER A 300 3.18 8.71 -11.81
CA SER A 300 4.24 9.52 -12.41
C SER A 300 5.48 9.68 -11.53
N ILE A 301 5.42 9.20 -10.27
CA ILE A 301 6.60 9.03 -9.41
C ILE A 301 7.56 8.00 -10.01
N ILE A 302 7.04 6.97 -10.69
CA ILE A 302 7.86 5.90 -11.26
C ILE A 302 8.35 6.30 -12.65
N THR A 303 9.67 6.42 -12.77
CA THR A 303 10.34 6.83 -14.02
C THR A 303 10.77 5.65 -14.90
N ARG A 304 10.94 4.47 -14.32
CA ARG A 304 11.23 3.23 -15.06
C ARG A 304 10.48 2.04 -14.48
N ARG A 305 9.83 1.30 -15.37
CA ARG A 305 9.12 0.05 -15.05
C ARG A 305 9.33 -0.95 -16.16
N GLU A 306 9.19 -2.23 -15.83
CA GLU A 306 9.20 -3.32 -16.80
C GLU A 306 8.21 -4.41 -16.41
N THR A 307 7.78 -5.21 -17.40
CA THR A 307 6.95 -6.38 -17.13
C THR A 307 7.84 -7.60 -16.99
N ARG A 308 7.69 -8.32 -15.87
CA ARG A 308 8.31 -9.63 -15.61
C ARG A 308 7.25 -10.65 -15.24
N TYR A 309 7.55 -11.93 -15.46
CA TYR A 309 6.79 -13.04 -14.90
C TYR A 309 7.40 -13.38 -13.55
N MET A 310 6.59 -13.45 -12.51
CA MET A 310 7.08 -13.57 -11.12
C MET A 310 6.50 -14.82 -10.44
N ARG A 311 7.31 -15.49 -9.66
CA ARG A 311 6.98 -16.60 -8.76
C ARG A 311 7.85 -16.53 -7.52
N VAL A 312 7.57 -17.39 -6.56
CA VAL A 312 8.38 -17.61 -5.36
C VAL A 312 9.02 -18.99 -5.41
N ASP A 313 10.24 -19.11 -4.95
CA ASP A 313 10.92 -20.41 -4.80
C ASP A 313 10.31 -21.15 -3.60
N LEU A 314 9.63 -22.27 -3.89
CA LEU A 314 9.00 -23.13 -2.88
C LEU A 314 9.81 -24.40 -2.57
N ASP A 315 10.98 -24.58 -3.18
CA ASP A 315 11.87 -25.67 -2.81
C ASP A 315 12.47 -25.39 -1.43
N HIS A 316 12.27 -26.31 -0.47
CA HIS A 316 12.74 -26.16 0.93
C HIS A 316 14.27 -26.22 1.06
N GLY A 317 14.97 -25.53 0.17
CA GLY A 317 16.42 -25.35 0.11
C GLY A 317 16.87 -23.98 0.60
N ALA A 318 18.08 -23.59 0.21
CA ALA A 318 18.65 -22.27 0.54
C ALA A 318 17.85 -21.10 -0.09
N GLY A 319 17.14 -21.36 -1.20
CA GLY A 319 16.35 -20.36 -1.89
C GLY A 319 14.89 -20.25 -1.46
N TYR A 320 14.44 -21.02 -0.46
CA TYR A 320 13.03 -21.05 -0.05
C TYR A 320 12.53 -19.67 0.37
N GLY A 321 11.52 -19.17 -0.37
CA GLY A 321 10.99 -17.82 -0.22
C GLY A 321 11.66 -16.76 -1.13
N ASN A 322 12.68 -17.14 -1.92
CA ASN A 322 13.33 -16.20 -2.84
C ASN A 322 12.42 -15.84 -4.02
N THR A 323 12.59 -14.62 -4.50
CA THR A 323 11.91 -14.11 -5.68
C THR A 323 12.47 -14.73 -6.96
N LEU A 324 11.61 -15.27 -7.81
CA LEU A 324 11.95 -15.78 -9.15
C LEU A 324 11.29 -14.89 -10.21
N THR A 325 12.06 -14.41 -11.19
CA THR A 325 11.55 -13.58 -12.26
C THR A 325 12.09 -13.96 -13.62
N TRP A 326 11.27 -13.81 -14.68
CA TRP A 326 11.62 -14.08 -16.06
C TRP A 326 11.11 -13.00 -16.99
N THR A 327 11.79 -12.78 -18.09
CA THR A 327 11.27 -12.00 -19.21
C THR A 327 10.20 -12.78 -19.97
N GLU A 328 9.45 -12.13 -20.86
CA GLU A 328 8.45 -12.80 -21.70
C GLU A 328 9.04 -13.95 -22.53
N GLY A 329 10.27 -13.75 -23.08
CA GLY A 329 10.93 -14.74 -23.92
C GLY A 329 11.43 -15.97 -23.18
N ASP A 330 11.70 -15.83 -21.88
CA ASP A 330 12.35 -16.86 -21.06
C ASP A 330 11.42 -17.43 -19.99
N LYS A 331 10.14 -17.06 -20.01
CA LYS A 331 9.19 -17.51 -19.00
C LYS A 331 9.07 -19.03 -19.01
N PRO A 332 9.02 -19.64 -17.79
CA PRO A 332 8.92 -21.09 -17.69
C PRO A 332 7.53 -21.59 -18.12
N ARG A 333 7.40 -22.89 -18.32
CA ARG A 333 6.10 -23.52 -18.60
C ARG A 333 5.15 -23.57 -17.40
N ILE A 334 5.67 -23.35 -16.18
CA ILE A 334 4.86 -23.24 -14.98
C ILE A 334 4.00 -21.96 -15.04
N GLN A 335 2.83 -22.01 -14.42
CA GLN A 335 1.93 -20.88 -14.38
C GLN A 335 2.58 -19.70 -13.66
N ALA A 336 2.93 -18.66 -14.40
CA ALA A 336 3.41 -17.38 -13.90
C ALA A 336 2.61 -16.26 -14.59
N ARG A 337 2.35 -15.18 -13.86
CA ARG A 337 1.59 -14.03 -14.35
C ARG A 337 2.51 -12.85 -14.63
N PRO A 338 2.14 -11.99 -15.59
CA PRO A 338 2.87 -10.74 -15.79
C PRO A 338 2.65 -9.81 -14.60
N VAL A 339 3.74 -9.24 -14.10
CA VAL A 339 3.79 -8.26 -13.02
C VAL A 339 4.51 -7.03 -13.54
N GLU A 340 3.91 -5.85 -13.39
CA GLU A 340 4.57 -4.57 -13.63
C GLU A 340 5.52 -4.31 -12.46
N ILE A 341 6.83 -4.33 -12.71
CA ILE A 341 7.86 -4.10 -11.70
C ILE A 341 8.37 -2.67 -11.81
N GLN A 342 8.36 -1.95 -10.72
CA GLN A 342 8.86 -0.59 -10.59
C GLN A 342 10.36 -0.62 -10.30
N LEU A 343 11.16 0.14 -11.06
CA LEU A 343 12.62 0.03 -11.02
C LEU A 343 13.36 1.34 -10.77
N ASP A 344 12.70 2.48 -11.02
CA ASP A 344 13.28 3.79 -10.73
C ASP A 344 12.22 4.84 -10.47
N LEU A 345 12.60 5.91 -9.73
CA LEU A 345 11.66 6.91 -9.24
C LEU A 345 12.18 8.33 -9.39
N ASP A 346 11.25 9.28 -9.46
CA ASP A 346 11.48 10.69 -9.19
C ASP A 346 11.44 10.92 -7.67
N THR A 347 12.61 10.90 -7.06
CA THR A 347 12.77 11.02 -5.61
C THR A 347 12.20 12.33 -5.06
N ALA A 348 12.33 13.44 -5.83
CA ALA A 348 11.84 14.75 -5.38
C ALA A 348 10.31 14.76 -5.32
N LYS A 349 9.66 14.18 -6.33
CA LYS A 349 8.20 14.05 -6.39
C LYS A 349 7.67 13.15 -5.28
N PHE A 350 8.33 12.01 -5.05
CA PHE A 350 7.98 11.09 -3.97
C PHE A 350 8.05 11.77 -2.60
N TYR A 351 9.19 12.39 -2.27
CA TYR A 351 9.37 13.07 -0.99
C TYR A 351 8.43 14.26 -0.81
N GLY A 352 8.16 15.02 -1.88
CA GLY A 352 7.20 16.12 -1.85
C GLY A 352 5.79 15.66 -1.49
N MET A 353 5.33 14.54 -2.08
CA MET A 353 4.04 13.94 -1.75
C MET A 353 4.01 13.44 -0.31
N PHE A 354 4.99 12.64 0.10
CA PHE A 354 5.08 12.09 1.45
C PHE A 354 5.04 13.20 2.50
N GLU A 355 5.94 14.18 2.40
CA GLU A 355 6.01 15.30 3.34
C GLU A 355 4.67 16.05 3.42
N SER A 356 4.05 16.34 2.27
CA SER A 356 2.78 17.05 2.22
C SER A 356 1.63 16.31 2.91
N LEU A 357 1.58 14.99 2.78
CA LEU A 357 0.55 14.15 3.42
C LEU A 357 0.84 13.96 4.93
N MET A 358 2.10 13.86 5.34
CA MET A 358 2.46 13.74 6.77
C MET A 358 2.19 15.02 7.57
N ILE A 359 2.24 16.21 6.94
CA ILE A 359 1.92 17.49 7.59
C ILE A 359 0.44 17.89 7.48
N ALA A 360 -0.32 17.21 6.63
CA ALA A 360 -1.72 17.55 6.40
C ALA A 360 -2.56 17.43 7.70
N ARG A 361 -3.50 18.36 7.87
CA ARG A 361 -4.53 18.21 8.92
C ARG A 361 -5.54 17.19 8.45
N SER A 362 -5.90 16.24 9.32
CA SER A 362 -6.91 15.24 8.99
C SER A 362 -8.19 15.88 8.47
N SER A 363 -8.68 15.41 7.32
CA SER A 363 -9.92 15.89 6.69
C SER A 363 -11.18 15.26 7.30
N ALA A 364 -11.12 14.69 8.49
CA ALA A 364 -12.27 14.06 9.17
C ALA A 364 -13.50 14.97 9.29
N ALA A 365 -13.33 16.29 9.19
CA ALA A 365 -14.42 17.27 9.31
C ALA A 365 -15.24 17.50 8.04
N SER A 366 -14.89 16.92 6.88
CA SER A 366 -15.51 17.25 5.59
C SER A 366 -16.12 16.07 4.81
N ARG A 367 -16.02 14.82 5.31
CA ARG A 367 -16.67 13.68 4.64
C ARG A 367 -18.02 13.36 5.30
N PRO A 368 -19.14 13.37 4.55
CA PRO A 368 -20.42 12.93 5.10
C PRO A 368 -20.28 11.45 5.51
N ALA A 369 -20.76 11.13 6.71
CA ALA A 369 -20.81 9.76 7.20
C ALA A 369 -21.45 8.85 6.14
N ALA A 370 -20.75 7.80 5.75
CA ALA A 370 -21.31 6.76 4.89
C ALA A 370 -22.57 6.23 5.58
N ARG A 371 -23.74 6.40 4.94
CA ARG A 371 -25.00 5.87 5.46
C ARG A 371 -24.85 4.37 5.57
N SER A 372 -24.94 3.86 6.79
CA SER A 372 -25.06 2.45 7.11
C SER A 372 -26.13 1.80 6.22
N ALA A 373 -25.70 0.95 5.29
CA ALA A 373 -26.58 0.01 4.57
C ALA A 373 -26.81 -1.24 5.44
N ALA A 374 -27.28 -1.00 6.67
CA ALA A 374 -27.73 -2.05 7.56
C ALA A 374 -29.19 -1.74 7.91
N GLU A 375 -30.09 -2.05 6.95
CA GLU A 375 -31.51 -2.30 7.18
C GLU A 375 -32.16 -2.57 5.82
N LYS A 376 -32.12 -3.86 5.40
CA LYS A 376 -33.26 -4.55 4.77
C LYS A 376 -32.95 -6.06 4.69
#